data_677f20b4bdebec2abd3d8676e3d37c34
#
_entry.id   677f20b4bdebec2abd3d8676e3d37c34
#
_cell.length_a   1.000
_cell.length_b   1.000
_cell.length_c   1.000
_cell.angle_alpha   90.00
_cell.angle_beta   90.00
_cell.angle_gamma   90.00
#
_symmetry.space_group_name_H-M   'P 1'
#
loop_
_entity.id
_entity.type
_entity.pdbx_description
1 polymer ?
#
loop_
_entity_poly.entity_id
_entity_poly.type
_entity_poly.pdbx_seq_one_letter_code
_entity_poly.pdbx_strand_id
1 'polypeptide(L)'
;MGSKNNLGMKKLLPIKENIYEFVKIIPKGKVATYGQIALHLGNRNFARAVGNILHSNPDPEHIPCHRVVNSKGRLSRSYAFGGIEAQRRLLVSEGVVFKNNQVVDLSVSQMILE
;
A
#
# COMPACT_ATOMS: atom_id res chain seq x y z
N MET A 1 9.67 -30.15 1.59
CA MET A 1 10.77 -29.32 1.10
C MET A 1 10.33 -28.22 0.17
N GLY A 2 9.38 -28.47 -0.74
CA GLY A 2 8.92 -27.44 -1.68
C GLY A 2 8.40 -26.19 -1.02
N SER A 3 7.58 -26.31 0.03
CA SER A 3 7.04 -25.16 0.73
C SER A 3 8.14 -24.34 1.41
N LYS A 4 9.16 -24.97 1.96
CA LYS A 4 10.29 -24.26 2.54
C LYS A 4 11.10 -23.53 1.48
N ASN A 5 11.26 -24.13 0.32
CA ASN A 5 11.97 -23.49 -0.79
C ASN A 5 11.23 -22.23 -1.27
N ASN A 6 9.90 -22.31 -1.35
CA ASN A 6 9.10 -21.14 -1.75
C ASN A 6 9.22 -20.01 -0.73
N LEU A 7 9.18 -20.34 0.56
CA LEU A 7 9.38 -19.34 1.61
C LEU A 7 10.78 -18.76 1.54
N GLY A 8 11.79 -19.57 1.26
CA GLY A 8 13.15 -19.09 1.12
C GLY A 8 13.32 -18.14 -0.03
N MET A 9 12.71 -18.45 -1.17
CA MET A 9 12.75 -17.56 -2.33
C MET A 9 12.11 -16.22 -2.03
N LYS A 10 10.95 -16.23 -1.38
CA LYS A 10 10.25 -14.98 -1.00
C LYS A 10 11.11 -14.14 -0.07
N LYS A 11 11.85 -14.77 0.85
CA LYS A 11 12.75 -14.05 1.75
C LYS A 11 14.00 -13.53 1.06
N LEU A 12 14.40 -14.13 -0.05
CA LEU A 12 15.57 -13.70 -0.80
C LEU A 12 15.31 -12.46 -1.64
N LEU A 13 14.05 -12.15 -1.92
CA LEU A 13 13.73 -10.92 -2.63
C LEU A 13 14.01 -9.72 -1.73
N PRO A 14 14.62 -8.65 -2.25
CA PRO A 14 14.77 -7.43 -1.49
C PRO A 14 13.43 -6.97 -0.95
N ILE A 15 13.43 -6.43 0.26
CA ILE A 15 12.19 -5.97 0.89
C ILE A 15 11.46 -4.95 0.00
N LYS A 16 12.20 -4.11 -0.69
CA LYS A 16 11.67 -3.13 -1.62
C LYS A 16 10.84 -3.79 -2.73
N GLU A 17 11.36 -4.84 -3.35
CA GLU A 17 10.67 -5.56 -4.40
C GLU A 17 9.39 -6.23 -3.88
N ASN A 18 9.46 -6.80 -2.68
CA ASN A 18 8.29 -7.39 -2.04
C ASN A 18 7.18 -6.36 -1.81
N ILE A 19 7.55 -5.16 -1.38
CA ILE A 19 6.59 -4.07 -1.17
C ILE A 19 5.96 -3.67 -2.50
N TYR A 20 6.76 -3.49 -3.53
CA TYR A 20 6.25 -3.10 -4.85
C TYR A 20 5.32 -4.16 -5.43
N GLU A 21 5.67 -5.43 -5.30
CA GLU A 21 4.81 -6.52 -5.78
C GLU A 21 3.47 -6.53 -5.05
N PHE A 22 3.47 -6.30 -3.74
CA PHE A 22 2.23 -6.19 -2.99
C PHE A 22 1.37 -5.03 -3.51
N VAL A 23 1.98 -3.86 -3.67
CA VAL A 23 1.24 -2.66 -4.08
C VAL A 23 0.61 -2.86 -5.47
N LYS A 24 1.30 -3.55 -6.36
CA LYS A 24 0.78 -3.82 -7.69
C LYS A 24 -0.52 -4.62 -7.69
N ILE A 25 -0.76 -5.43 -6.68
CA ILE A 25 -1.99 -6.25 -6.63
C ILE A 25 -3.17 -5.53 -5.98
N ILE A 26 -2.99 -4.34 -5.46
CA ILE A 26 -4.10 -3.56 -4.91
C ILE A 26 -4.97 -3.09 -6.08
N PRO A 27 -6.23 -3.54 -6.18
CA PRO A 27 -7.07 -3.19 -7.33
C PRO A 27 -7.58 -1.75 -7.26
N LYS A 28 -7.96 -1.21 -8.40
CA LYS A 28 -8.66 0.07 -8.45
C LYS A 28 -9.90 0.02 -7.56
N GLY A 29 -10.14 1.09 -6.82
CA GLY A 29 -11.28 1.16 -5.92
C GLY A 29 -11.02 0.62 -4.53
N LYS A 30 -9.83 0.07 -4.30
CA LYS A 30 -9.43 -0.44 -2.99
C LYS A 30 -8.14 0.20 -2.53
N VAL A 31 -7.92 0.14 -1.21
CA VAL A 31 -6.68 0.60 -0.59
C VAL A 31 -6.17 -0.46 0.36
N ALA A 32 -4.87 -0.41 0.64
CA ALA A 32 -4.26 -1.19 1.71
C ALA A 32 -3.63 -0.21 2.71
N THR A 33 -3.40 -0.69 3.92
CA THR A 33 -2.70 0.13 4.92
C THR A 33 -1.23 -0.23 4.96
N TYR A 34 -0.40 0.70 5.43
CA TYR A 34 1.01 0.40 5.66
C TYR A 34 1.18 -0.80 6.58
N GLY A 35 0.30 -0.93 7.58
CA GLY A 35 0.32 -2.07 8.50
C GLY A 35 0.00 -3.39 7.82
N GLN A 36 -0.96 -3.40 6.88
CA GLN A 36 -1.27 -4.60 6.11
C GLN A 36 -0.05 -5.09 5.34
N ILE A 37 0.63 -4.18 4.67
CA ILE A 37 1.81 -4.51 3.89
C ILE A 37 2.92 -5.02 4.81
N ALA A 38 3.15 -4.32 5.92
CA ALA A 38 4.17 -4.71 6.89
C ALA A 38 3.89 -6.10 7.46
N LEU A 39 2.64 -6.37 7.80
CA LEU A 39 2.25 -7.67 8.33
C LEU A 39 2.43 -8.78 7.29
N HIS A 40 2.11 -8.49 6.03
CA HIS A 40 2.34 -9.43 4.93
C HIS A 40 3.83 -9.77 4.79
N LEU A 41 4.71 -8.82 5.10
CA LEU A 41 6.15 -9.05 5.11
C LEU A 41 6.63 -9.78 6.37
N GLY A 42 5.73 -10.02 7.33
CA GLY A 42 6.02 -10.78 8.53
C GLY A 42 6.23 -9.97 9.80
N ASN A 43 6.18 -8.63 9.75
CA ASN A 43 6.44 -7.83 10.93
C ASN A 43 5.79 -6.44 10.81
N ARG A 44 4.84 -6.14 11.71
CA ARG A 44 4.19 -4.83 11.76
C ARG A 44 5.15 -3.66 11.91
N ASN A 45 6.32 -3.89 12.49
CA ASN A 45 7.31 -2.85 12.68
C ASN A 45 7.91 -2.34 11.37
N PHE A 46 7.67 -3.03 10.25
CA PHE A 46 8.09 -2.57 8.94
C PHE A 46 7.22 -1.46 8.36
N ALA A 47 6.14 -1.05 9.02
CA ALA A 47 5.22 -0.06 8.45
C ALA A 47 5.93 1.25 8.07
N ARG A 48 6.86 1.72 8.89
CA ARG A 48 7.63 2.93 8.57
C ARG A 48 8.52 2.71 7.34
N ALA A 49 9.16 1.55 7.27
CA ALA A 49 10.02 1.21 6.12
C ALA A 49 9.19 1.14 4.84
N VAL A 50 7.97 0.59 4.91
CA VAL A 50 7.05 0.57 3.77
C VAL A 50 6.79 1.99 3.28
N GLY A 51 6.47 2.91 4.20
CA GLY A 51 6.23 4.30 3.85
C GLY A 51 7.44 4.95 3.19
N ASN A 52 8.63 4.75 3.75
CA ASN A 52 9.86 5.31 3.21
C ASN A 52 10.17 4.77 1.82
N ILE A 53 9.97 3.49 1.60
CA ILE A 53 10.23 2.86 0.31
C ILE A 53 9.24 3.36 -0.73
N LEU A 54 7.96 3.48 -0.38
CA LEU A 54 6.96 3.96 -1.31
C LEU A 54 7.14 5.45 -1.64
N HIS A 55 7.73 6.22 -0.72
CA HIS A 55 8.05 7.63 -1.00
C HIS A 55 9.04 7.77 -2.15
N SER A 56 9.89 6.77 -2.37
CA SER A 56 10.86 6.73 -3.45
C SER A 56 10.43 5.83 -4.62
N ASN A 57 9.14 5.58 -4.75
CA ASN A 57 8.59 4.75 -5.83
C ASN A 57 9.05 5.27 -7.19
N PRO A 58 9.74 4.44 -7.99
CA PRO A 58 10.27 4.89 -9.28
C PRO A 58 9.25 4.85 -10.41
N ASP A 59 8.07 4.26 -10.19
CA ASP A 59 7.12 4.02 -11.27
C ASP A 59 5.68 4.07 -10.75
N PRO A 60 5.17 5.28 -10.40
CA PRO A 60 3.84 5.39 -9.81
C PRO A 60 2.70 4.96 -10.75
N GLU A 61 2.97 4.90 -12.05
CA GLU A 61 1.98 4.45 -13.02
C GLU A 61 1.68 2.95 -12.85
N HIS A 62 2.71 2.14 -12.61
CA HIS A 62 2.58 0.69 -12.51
C HIS A 62 2.62 0.19 -11.07
N ILE A 63 3.15 0.99 -10.15
CA ILE A 63 3.18 0.69 -8.72
C ILE A 63 2.28 1.73 -8.04
N PRO A 64 0.97 1.44 -7.90
CA PRO A 64 -0.01 2.45 -7.48
C PRO A 64 0.08 2.78 -5.99
N CYS A 65 1.16 3.44 -5.58
CA CYS A 65 1.40 3.76 -4.17
C CYS A 65 0.35 4.71 -3.59
N HIS A 66 -0.44 5.40 -4.43
CA HIS A 66 -1.56 6.19 -3.94
C HIS A 66 -2.64 5.35 -3.27
N ARG A 67 -2.66 4.03 -3.51
CA ARG A 67 -3.62 3.11 -2.88
C ARG A 67 -3.16 2.60 -1.51
N VAL A 68 -2.15 3.25 -0.91
CA VAL A 68 -1.67 2.89 0.42
C VAL A 68 -1.94 4.05 1.37
N VAL A 69 -2.58 3.74 2.50
CA VAL A 69 -3.00 4.72 3.49
C VAL A 69 -2.57 4.26 4.88
N ASN A 70 -2.73 5.11 5.90
CA ASN A 70 -2.38 4.69 7.26
C ASN A 70 -3.44 3.75 7.85
N SER A 71 -3.19 3.24 9.04
CA SER A 71 -4.07 2.24 9.69
C SER A 71 -5.48 2.74 9.97
N LYS A 72 -5.70 4.05 9.92
CA LYS A 72 -7.00 4.67 10.13
C LYS A 72 -7.63 5.16 8.83
N GLY A 73 -7.01 4.85 7.68
CA GLY A 73 -7.50 5.28 6.38
C GLY A 73 -7.06 6.67 5.97
N ARG A 74 -6.23 7.34 6.77
CA ARG A 74 -5.81 8.70 6.47
C ARG A 74 -4.81 8.75 5.32
N LEU A 75 -4.99 9.72 4.44
CA LEU A 75 -4.07 9.96 3.33
C LEU A 75 -2.71 10.43 3.85
N SER A 76 -1.67 10.17 3.07
CA SER A 76 -0.30 10.45 3.46
C SER A 76 0.14 11.84 3.07
N ARG A 77 0.62 12.63 4.03
CA ARG A 77 1.27 13.91 3.73
C ARG A 77 2.55 13.72 2.92
N SER A 78 3.11 12.52 3.00
CA SER A 78 4.36 12.17 2.31
C SER A 78 4.14 11.59 0.92
N TYR A 79 2.91 11.59 0.41
CA TYR A 79 2.68 11.11 -0.96
C TYR A 79 3.52 11.95 -1.92
N ALA A 80 4.51 11.30 -2.56
CA ALA A 80 5.56 11.97 -3.29
C ALA A 80 5.09 12.66 -4.58
N PHE A 81 3.91 12.29 -5.08
CA PHE A 81 3.46 12.69 -6.41
C PHE A 81 2.33 13.72 -6.33
N GLY A 82 2.45 14.66 -5.43
CA GLY A 82 1.52 15.78 -5.34
C GLY A 82 0.77 15.90 -4.01
N GLY A 83 1.16 15.12 -3.01
CA GLY A 83 0.61 15.23 -1.65
C GLY A 83 -0.81 14.72 -1.53
N ILE A 84 -1.48 15.11 -0.44
CA ILE A 84 -2.82 14.63 -0.08
C ILE A 84 -3.85 14.93 -1.18
N GLU A 85 -3.81 16.10 -1.75
CA GLU A 85 -4.76 16.51 -2.80
C GLU A 85 -4.70 15.59 -4.01
N ALA A 86 -3.49 15.31 -4.49
CA ALA A 86 -3.30 14.44 -5.65
C ALA A 86 -3.70 13.01 -5.32
N GLN A 87 -3.32 12.52 -4.15
CA GLN A 87 -3.69 11.18 -3.72
C GLN A 87 -5.20 11.02 -3.64
N ARG A 88 -5.88 12.00 -3.02
CA ARG A 88 -7.34 11.98 -2.91
C ARG A 88 -8.00 11.96 -4.28
N ARG A 89 -7.53 12.80 -5.19
CA ARG A 89 -8.09 12.91 -6.53
C ARG A 89 -8.03 11.58 -7.28
N LEU A 90 -6.89 10.90 -7.19
CA LEU A 90 -6.72 9.59 -7.81
C LEU A 90 -7.65 8.55 -7.20
N LEU A 91 -7.73 8.50 -5.88
CA LEU A 91 -8.57 7.51 -5.19
C LEU A 91 -10.06 7.75 -5.47
N VAL A 92 -10.50 9.00 -5.47
CA VAL A 92 -11.89 9.33 -5.81
C VAL A 92 -12.20 8.89 -7.24
N SER A 93 -11.29 9.14 -8.17
CA SER A 93 -11.47 8.73 -9.56
C SER A 93 -11.58 7.23 -9.74
N GLU A 94 -11.00 6.47 -8.81
CA GLU A 94 -11.03 5.01 -8.84
C GLU A 94 -12.22 4.41 -8.09
N GLY A 95 -13.05 5.23 -7.47
CA GLY A 95 -14.24 4.75 -6.77
C GLY A 95 -14.02 4.44 -5.29
N VAL A 96 -12.91 4.86 -4.70
CA VAL A 96 -12.67 4.67 -3.27
C VAL A 96 -13.64 5.53 -2.47
N VAL A 97 -14.23 4.94 -1.43
CA VAL A 97 -15.20 5.62 -0.58
C VAL A 97 -14.48 6.30 0.59
N PHE A 98 -14.82 7.56 0.82
CA PHE A 98 -14.23 8.37 1.89
C PHE A 98 -15.24 8.66 2.97
N LYS A 99 -14.79 8.74 4.22
CA LYS A 99 -15.57 9.24 5.35
C LYS A 99 -15.58 10.76 5.37
N ASN A 100 -14.45 11.36 4.99
CA ASN A 100 -14.30 12.82 4.90
C ASN A 100 -13.19 13.13 3.90
N ASN A 101 -12.76 14.38 3.82
CA ASN A 101 -11.79 14.80 2.78
C ASN A 101 -10.45 14.09 2.83
N GLN A 102 -10.06 13.53 3.95
CA GLN A 102 -8.71 12.97 4.13
C GLN A 102 -8.68 11.53 4.65
N VAL A 103 -9.86 10.94 4.88
CA VAL A 103 -9.92 9.61 5.50
C VAL A 103 -10.79 8.68 4.66
N VAL A 104 -10.19 7.62 4.18
CA VAL A 104 -10.87 6.55 3.44
C VAL A 104 -11.75 5.74 4.41
N ASP A 105 -12.92 5.37 3.96
CA ASP A 105 -13.77 4.43 4.71
C ASP A 105 -13.24 3.01 4.50
N LEU A 106 -12.43 2.55 5.44
CA LEU A 106 -11.79 1.24 5.35
C LEU A 106 -12.79 0.09 5.41
N SER A 107 -13.95 0.31 6.03
CA SER A 107 -14.97 -0.74 6.09
C SER A 107 -15.53 -1.07 4.70
N VAL A 108 -15.41 -0.15 3.76
CA VAL A 108 -15.89 -0.32 2.39
C VAL A 108 -14.75 -0.59 1.42
N SER A 109 -13.67 0.18 1.52
CA SER A 109 -12.67 0.24 0.46
C SER A 109 -11.34 -0.45 0.80
N GLN A 110 -11.16 -1.01 1.99
CA GLN A 110 -9.92 -1.70 2.30
C GLN A 110 -9.85 -3.05 1.57
N MET A 111 -8.71 -3.30 0.93
CA MET A 111 -8.45 -4.61 0.32
C MET A 111 -8.36 -5.68 1.41
N ILE A 112 -9.07 -6.78 1.22
CA ILE A 112 -9.04 -7.91 2.16
C ILE A 112 -8.13 -8.98 1.56
N LEU A 113 -7.16 -9.42 2.36
CA LEU A 113 -6.30 -10.53 1.99
C LEU A 113 -6.84 -11.81 2.64
N GLU A 114 -6.96 -12.85 1.84
CA GLU A 114 -7.36 -14.17 2.34
C GLU A 114 -6.16 -15.08 2.54
#